data_24485ad2a8a26853317521ea0aac3ad0
#
_entry.id   24485ad2a8a26853317521ea0aac3ad0
#
_cell.length_a   1.000
_cell.length_b   1.000
_cell.length_c   1.000
_cell.angle_alpha   90.00
_cell.angle_beta   90.00
_cell.angle_gamma   90.00
#
_symmetry.space_group_name_H-M   'P 1'
#
loop_
_entity.id
_entity.type
_entity.pdbx_description
1 polymer ?
#
loop_
_entity_poly.entity_id
_entity_poly.type
_entity_poly.pdbx_seq_one_letter_code
_entity_poly.pdbx_strand_id
1 'polypeptide(L)'
;ETMKRAMVSCQRDGTKLALIFLDLDRFKEVNDTLGHNAGDDLLKNIAQYLTKSIRASDVFTLAGVNDNSEASLSRLGGDEFTILLPYLKEVDVAAHVCNRVLDQLRLPMKIGGQNLTVTGSMGIAIYPDDGEDIDSLLKHSDMAMYHAKQSGKNNFQFFTSSMNEQVKLRMDTEKELQHALENNEFMLHYEPRIEISSGKITGVEALLCWNHPTRGILFPEHFI
;
A
#
# COMPACT_ATOMS: atom_id res chain seq x y z
N GLU A 1 22.32 -2.85 -6.22
CA GLU A 1 23.58 -3.38 -5.65
C GLU A 1 23.53 -3.49 -4.12
N THR A 2 23.09 -2.45 -3.41
CA THR A 2 22.96 -2.42 -1.93
C THR A 2 22.09 -3.57 -1.41
N MET A 3 20.90 -3.78 -1.99
CA MET A 3 20.00 -4.85 -1.58
C MET A 3 20.61 -6.25 -1.77
N LYS A 4 21.28 -6.51 -2.89
CA LYS A 4 21.98 -7.79 -3.10
C LYS A 4 23.00 -8.08 -2.00
N ARG A 5 23.81 -7.08 -1.64
CA ARG A 5 24.82 -7.21 -0.56
C ARG A 5 24.15 -7.48 0.78
N ALA A 6 23.07 -6.76 1.09
CA ALA A 6 22.32 -6.96 2.31
C ALA A 6 21.73 -8.37 2.40
N MET A 7 21.12 -8.89 1.33
CA MET A 7 20.57 -10.24 1.28
C MET A 7 21.64 -11.31 1.53
N VAL A 8 22.80 -11.20 0.87
CA VAL A 8 23.93 -12.16 1.09
C VAL A 8 24.40 -12.13 2.54
N SER A 9 24.51 -10.94 3.13
CA SER A 9 24.93 -10.82 4.54
C SER A 9 23.85 -11.36 5.49
N CYS A 10 22.58 -11.06 5.26
CA CYS A 10 21.48 -11.60 6.07
C CYS A 10 21.43 -13.13 6.01
N GLN A 11 21.63 -13.73 4.84
CA GLN A 11 21.69 -15.17 4.68
C GLN A 11 22.84 -15.80 5.48
N ARG A 12 24.02 -15.18 5.45
CA ARG A 12 25.20 -15.66 6.20
C ARG A 12 24.99 -15.55 7.71
N ASP A 13 24.38 -14.45 8.16
CA ASP A 13 24.29 -14.10 9.57
C ASP A 13 22.97 -14.61 10.21
N GLY A 14 22.12 -15.30 9.43
CA GLY A 14 20.81 -15.83 9.89
C GLY A 14 19.81 -14.74 10.31
N THR A 15 19.96 -13.53 9.76
CA THR A 15 19.07 -12.39 10.00
C THR A 15 18.10 -12.19 8.84
N LYS A 16 17.06 -11.40 9.05
CA LYS A 16 16.08 -11.05 8.02
C LYS A 16 16.32 -9.65 7.47
N LEU A 17 15.64 -9.34 6.37
CA LEU A 17 15.63 -8.02 5.76
C LEU A 17 14.19 -7.66 5.45
N ALA A 18 13.76 -6.43 5.76
CA ALA A 18 12.48 -5.94 5.27
C ALA A 18 12.68 -4.97 4.11
N LEU A 19 11.90 -5.18 3.06
CA LEU A 19 11.68 -4.21 2.01
C LEU A 19 10.30 -3.60 2.19
N ILE A 20 10.26 -2.27 2.37
CA ILE A 20 9.03 -1.52 2.53
C ILE A 20 8.81 -0.68 1.28
N PHE A 21 7.67 -0.83 0.65
CA PHE A 21 7.20 0.00 -0.45
C PHE A 21 6.24 1.04 0.11
N LEU A 22 6.45 2.30 -0.17
CA LEU A 22 5.62 3.42 0.27
C LEU A 22 5.12 4.20 -0.95
N ASP A 23 3.84 4.52 -0.96
CA ASP A 23 3.20 5.41 -1.92
C ASP A 23 2.41 6.49 -1.16
N LEU A 24 2.46 7.73 -1.66
CA LEU A 24 1.77 8.86 -1.04
C LEU A 24 0.31 8.91 -1.50
N ASP A 25 -0.58 8.82 -0.54
CA ASP A 25 -2.00 8.86 -0.82
C ASP A 25 -2.42 10.20 -1.44
N ARG A 26 -3.14 10.15 -2.58
CA ARG A 26 -3.67 11.32 -3.29
C ARG A 26 -2.63 12.35 -3.75
N PHE A 27 -1.38 11.96 -3.97
CA PHE A 27 -0.34 12.88 -4.45
C PHE A 27 -0.70 13.57 -5.75
N LYS A 28 -1.43 12.88 -6.64
CA LYS A 28 -1.95 13.47 -7.87
C LYS A 28 -2.85 14.68 -7.59
N GLU A 29 -3.72 14.60 -6.58
CA GLU A 29 -4.61 15.73 -6.21
C GLU A 29 -3.81 16.97 -5.76
N VAL A 30 -2.65 16.76 -5.11
CA VAL A 30 -1.73 17.85 -4.75
C VAL A 30 -1.16 18.51 -5.99
N ASN A 31 -0.69 17.73 -6.97
CA ASN A 31 -0.19 18.26 -8.24
C ASN A 31 -1.28 19.01 -9.02
N ASP A 32 -2.48 18.45 -9.09
CA ASP A 32 -3.60 19.01 -9.84
C ASP A 32 -4.11 20.32 -9.20
N THR A 33 -4.00 20.45 -7.87
CA THR A 33 -4.50 21.61 -7.12
C THR A 33 -3.45 22.71 -6.92
N LEU A 34 -2.21 22.34 -6.58
CA LEU A 34 -1.14 23.27 -6.20
C LEU A 34 -0.03 23.40 -7.25
N GLY A 35 -0.11 22.57 -8.31
CA GLY A 35 0.89 22.51 -9.38
C GLY A 35 2.09 21.63 -9.08
N HIS A 36 2.80 21.22 -10.13
CA HIS A 36 3.94 20.29 -10.05
C HIS A 36 5.10 20.79 -9.16
N ASN A 37 5.35 22.11 -9.13
CA ASN A 37 6.39 22.67 -8.26
C ASN A 37 6.11 22.41 -6.78
N ALA A 38 4.84 22.52 -6.36
CA ALA A 38 4.42 22.22 -4.99
C ALA A 38 4.56 20.72 -4.68
N GLY A 39 4.22 19.85 -5.65
CA GLY A 39 4.45 18.41 -5.55
C GLY A 39 5.93 18.04 -5.39
N ASP A 40 6.81 18.68 -6.16
CA ASP A 40 8.25 18.46 -6.05
C ASP A 40 8.81 18.91 -4.68
N ASP A 41 8.34 20.02 -4.16
CA ASP A 41 8.74 20.50 -2.83
C ASP A 41 8.20 19.57 -1.72
N LEU A 42 6.97 19.06 -1.87
CA LEU A 42 6.41 18.05 -0.98
C LEU A 42 7.28 16.78 -0.97
N LEU A 43 7.64 16.26 -2.14
CA LEU A 43 8.49 15.06 -2.26
C LEU A 43 9.87 15.25 -1.62
N LYS A 44 10.50 16.43 -1.78
CA LYS A 44 11.77 16.75 -1.12
C LYS A 44 11.63 16.75 0.40
N ASN A 45 10.57 17.37 0.93
CA ASN A 45 10.30 17.39 2.36
C ASN A 45 10.08 15.96 2.91
N ILE A 46 9.26 15.17 2.22
CA ILE A 46 9.00 13.78 2.59
C ILE A 46 10.29 12.97 2.58
N ALA A 47 11.12 13.06 1.55
CA ALA A 47 12.41 12.37 1.51
C ALA A 47 13.31 12.72 2.71
N GLN A 48 13.32 13.99 3.15
CA GLN A 48 14.05 14.42 4.34
C GLN A 48 13.46 13.82 5.63
N TYR A 49 12.13 13.79 5.77
CA TYR A 49 11.45 13.18 6.92
C TYR A 49 11.71 11.67 6.99
N LEU A 50 11.55 10.97 5.86
CA LEU A 50 11.85 9.54 5.77
C LEU A 50 13.29 9.24 6.16
N THR A 51 14.24 10.01 5.62
CA THR A 51 15.67 9.83 5.95
C THR A 51 15.93 10.01 7.44
N LYS A 52 15.32 10.99 8.10
CA LYS A 52 15.44 11.20 9.54
C LYS A 52 14.78 10.08 10.34
N SER A 53 13.59 9.65 9.92
CA SER A 53 12.83 8.59 10.57
C SER A 53 13.53 7.23 10.51
N ILE A 54 14.25 6.94 9.42
CA ILE A 54 14.95 5.69 9.23
C ILE A 54 16.29 5.66 9.98
N ARG A 55 16.98 6.80 10.08
CA ARG A 55 18.28 6.93 10.75
C ARG A 55 18.22 7.11 12.27
N ALA A 56 17.03 7.25 12.86
CA ALA A 56 16.90 7.38 14.29
C ALA A 56 17.46 6.13 14.99
N SER A 57 18.39 6.32 15.92
CA SER A 57 19.17 5.30 16.63
C SER A 57 18.37 4.17 17.24
N ASP A 58 17.07 4.40 17.50
CA ASP A 58 16.14 3.42 18.08
C ASP A 58 15.88 2.21 17.21
N VAL A 59 15.89 2.35 15.87
CA VAL A 59 15.73 1.22 14.93
C VAL A 59 16.90 0.26 15.04
N PHE A 60 18.12 0.80 15.13
CA PHE A 60 19.35 -0.01 15.23
C PHE A 60 19.52 -0.61 16.61
N THR A 61 19.09 0.10 17.67
CA THR A 61 19.15 -0.41 19.04
C THR A 61 18.17 -1.57 19.24
N LEU A 62 16.95 -1.48 18.71
CA LEU A 62 15.96 -2.57 18.77
C LEU A 62 16.38 -3.77 17.91
N ALA A 63 17.04 -3.54 16.77
CA ALA A 63 17.54 -4.60 15.91
C ALA A 63 18.82 -5.27 16.44
N GLY A 64 19.50 -4.68 17.45
CA GLY A 64 20.76 -5.18 18.00
C GLY A 64 21.90 -5.19 17.00
N VAL A 65 21.90 -4.25 16.05
CA VAL A 65 22.84 -4.19 14.93
C VAL A 65 23.93 -3.15 15.24
N ASN A 66 25.18 -3.51 14.96
CA ASN A 66 26.32 -2.61 15.06
C ASN A 66 26.32 -1.57 13.93
N ASP A 67 26.94 -0.43 14.18
CA ASP A 67 26.98 0.87 13.51
C ASP A 67 27.21 0.92 11.97
N ASN A 68 27.31 -0.21 11.26
CA ASN A 68 27.65 -0.28 9.83
C ASN A 68 26.52 -0.73 8.90
N SER A 69 25.32 -0.94 9.40
CA SER A 69 24.19 -1.43 8.61
C SER A 69 23.18 -0.32 8.37
N GLU A 70 23.41 0.51 7.38
CA GLU A 70 22.53 1.61 7.06
C GLU A 70 21.24 1.12 6.41
N ALA A 71 20.09 1.40 7.05
CA ALA A 71 18.81 1.42 6.36
C ALA A 71 18.91 2.38 5.18
N SER A 72 18.41 1.99 4.03
CA SER A 72 18.50 2.82 2.83
C SER A 72 17.11 3.22 2.33
N LEU A 73 17.03 4.48 1.87
CA LEU A 73 15.85 5.06 1.23
C LEU A 73 16.15 5.25 -0.25
N SER A 74 15.23 4.84 -1.11
CA SER A 74 15.28 5.11 -2.54
C SER A 74 13.92 5.62 -3.01
N ARG A 75 13.89 6.45 -4.03
CA ARG A 75 12.68 6.86 -4.76
C ARG A 75 12.70 6.16 -6.11
N LEU A 76 11.67 5.39 -6.43
CA LEU A 76 11.58 4.64 -7.68
C LEU A 76 11.06 5.53 -8.82
N GLY A 77 10.12 6.41 -8.51
CA GLY A 77 9.53 7.36 -9.47
C GLY A 77 8.24 7.96 -8.89
N GLY A 78 7.79 9.09 -9.45
CA GLY A 78 6.55 9.71 -8.99
C GLY A 78 6.51 9.94 -7.47
N ASP A 79 5.55 9.34 -6.79
CA ASP A 79 5.29 9.38 -5.36
C ASP A 79 5.70 8.10 -4.60
N GLU A 80 6.45 7.21 -5.27
CA GLU A 80 6.86 5.91 -4.75
C GLU A 80 8.24 5.94 -4.14
N PHE A 81 8.35 5.44 -2.91
CA PHE A 81 9.59 5.28 -2.17
C PHE A 81 9.78 3.84 -1.72
N THR A 82 11.02 3.40 -1.62
CA THR A 82 11.39 2.13 -1.00
C THR A 82 12.32 2.35 0.16
N ILE A 83 12.08 1.62 1.25
CA ILE A 83 12.91 1.60 2.44
C ILE A 83 13.42 0.18 2.62
N LEU A 84 14.72 0.03 2.73
CA LEU A 84 15.39 -1.22 3.00
C LEU A 84 15.87 -1.24 4.45
N LEU A 85 15.40 -2.20 5.23
CA LEU A 85 15.81 -2.43 6.60
C LEU A 85 16.57 -3.77 6.69
N PRO A 86 17.89 -3.78 6.63
CA PRO A 86 18.68 -5.00 6.72
C PRO A 86 18.87 -5.48 8.16
N TYR A 87 19.27 -6.72 8.33
CA TYR A 87 19.74 -7.35 9.59
C TYR A 87 18.70 -7.36 10.71
N LEU A 88 17.44 -7.54 10.37
CA LEU A 88 16.37 -7.65 11.36
C LEU A 88 16.49 -8.97 12.14
N LYS A 89 16.48 -8.89 13.45
CA LYS A 89 16.32 -10.05 14.35
C LYS A 89 14.85 -10.38 14.56
N GLU A 90 14.01 -9.34 14.61
CA GLU A 90 12.56 -9.44 14.81
C GLU A 90 11.84 -8.65 13.71
N VAL A 91 10.79 -9.24 13.17
CA VAL A 91 10.01 -8.65 12.07
C VAL A 91 9.22 -7.41 12.52
N ASP A 92 8.85 -7.35 13.81
CA ASP A 92 8.09 -6.25 14.41
C ASP A 92 8.82 -4.89 14.30
N VAL A 93 10.14 -4.90 14.16
CA VAL A 93 10.92 -3.68 13.92
C VAL A 93 10.45 -2.96 12.66
N ALA A 94 10.10 -3.69 11.59
CA ALA A 94 9.58 -3.10 10.36
C ALA A 94 8.23 -2.39 10.62
N ALA A 95 7.34 -2.98 11.42
CA ALA A 95 6.07 -2.37 11.80
C ALA A 95 6.28 -1.08 12.61
N HIS A 96 7.24 -1.05 13.54
CA HIS A 96 7.58 0.15 14.31
C HIS A 96 8.09 1.29 13.40
N VAL A 97 8.92 0.96 12.41
CA VAL A 97 9.39 1.94 11.43
C VAL A 97 8.21 2.49 10.62
N CYS A 98 7.32 1.63 10.13
CA CYS A 98 6.16 2.04 9.37
C CYS A 98 5.23 2.96 10.17
N ASN A 99 4.91 2.62 11.42
CA ASN A 99 4.11 3.48 12.30
C ASN A 99 4.73 4.86 12.45
N ARG A 100 6.04 4.92 12.75
CA ARG A 100 6.75 6.19 12.89
C ARG A 100 6.73 7.02 11.61
N VAL A 101 6.89 6.40 10.45
CA VAL A 101 6.79 7.06 9.15
C VAL A 101 5.38 7.62 8.94
N LEU A 102 4.34 6.83 9.18
CA LEU A 102 2.94 7.28 9.06
C LEU A 102 2.63 8.46 9.97
N ASP A 103 3.08 8.40 11.23
CA ASP A 103 2.87 9.48 12.19
C ASP A 103 3.56 10.79 11.75
N GLN A 104 4.75 10.69 11.15
CA GLN A 104 5.45 11.85 10.60
C GLN A 104 4.75 12.43 9.36
N LEU A 105 4.24 11.59 8.47
CA LEU A 105 3.52 12.04 7.27
C LEU A 105 2.23 12.79 7.63
N ARG A 106 1.57 12.42 8.73
CA ARG A 106 0.35 13.10 9.23
C ARG A 106 0.60 14.51 9.76
N LEU A 107 1.86 14.88 10.02
CA LEU A 107 2.16 16.23 10.49
C LEU A 107 2.04 17.25 9.36
N PRO A 108 1.44 18.43 9.62
CA PRO A 108 1.32 19.47 8.61
C PRO A 108 2.67 19.93 8.09
N MET A 109 2.83 19.96 6.77
CA MET A 109 4.02 20.46 6.07
C MET A 109 3.70 21.79 5.40
N LYS A 110 4.62 22.77 5.48
CA LYS A 110 4.48 24.03 4.74
C LYS A 110 4.94 23.85 3.30
N ILE A 111 4.00 23.90 2.36
CA ILE A 111 4.24 23.80 0.92
C ILE A 111 3.58 24.98 0.23
N GLY A 112 4.34 25.78 -0.55
CA GLY A 112 3.80 26.94 -1.26
C GLY A 112 3.11 27.97 -0.34
N GLY A 113 3.50 28.06 0.94
CA GLY A 113 2.91 28.96 1.93
C GLY A 113 1.64 28.41 2.61
N GLN A 114 1.16 27.24 2.24
CA GLN A 114 0.00 26.56 2.84
C GLN A 114 0.44 25.38 3.71
N ASN A 115 -0.39 25.05 4.72
CA ASN A 115 -0.20 23.83 5.49
C ASN A 115 -0.90 22.68 4.77
N LEU A 116 -0.14 21.68 4.37
CA LEU A 116 -0.61 20.46 3.71
C LEU A 116 -0.36 19.26 4.59
N THR A 117 -1.34 18.39 4.74
CA THR A 117 -1.20 17.08 5.38
C THR A 117 -1.36 16.01 4.31
N VAL A 118 -0.42 15.07 4.30
CA VAL A 118 -0.46 13.91 3.40
C VAL A 118 -0.42 12.62 4.21
N THR A 119 -0.93 11.56 3.64
CA THR A 119 -0.83 10.22 4.21
C THR A 119 -0.10 9.32 3.23
N GLY A 120 0.26 8.13 3.66
CA GLY A 120 0.89 7.15 2.82
C GLY A 120 0.37 5.74 3.09
N SER A 121 0.45 4.92 2.08
CA SER A 121 0.15 3.49 2.17
C SER A 121 1.44 2.70 1.98
N MET A 122 1.69 1.72 2.86
CA MET A 122 2.94 0.96 2.83
C MET A 122 2.68 -0.54 2.76
N GLY A 123 3.57 -1.24 2.03
CA GLY A 123 3.62 -2.69 2.00
C GLY A 123 4.99 -3.19 2.42
N ILE A 124 5.03 -4.28 3.18
CA ILE A 124 6.22 -4.86 3.77
C ILE A 124 6.38 -6.28 3.24
N ALA A 125 7.55 -6.58 2.68
CA ALA A 125 7.98 -7.94 2.35
C ALA A 125 9.27 -8.28 3.11
N ILE A 126 9.34 -9.50 3.64
CA ILE A 126 10.43 -9.99 4.50
C ILE A 126 11.26 -11.02 3.74
N TYR A 127 12.56 -10.79 3.63
CA TYR A 127 13.52 -11.79 3.15
C TYR A 127 13.96 -12.68 4.32
N PRO A 128 14.07 -14.00 4.14
CA PRO A 128 13.73 -14.76 2.92
C PRO A 128 12.27 -15.23 2.85
N ASP A 129 11.44 -14.96 3.87
CA ASP A 129 10.10 -15.53 4.06
C ASP A 129 9.15 -15.21 2.89
N ASP A 130 9.21 -13.97 2.39
CA ASP A 130 8.33 -13.45 1.34
C ASP A 130 9.00 -13.39 -0.04
N GLY A 131 10.23 -13.87 -0.17
CA GLY A 131 10.95 -13.92 -1.44
C GLY A 131 12.45 -14.09 -1.26
N GLU A 132 13.06 -14.85 -2.16
CA GLU A 132 14.51 -15.14 -2.14
C GLU A 132 15.30 -14.25 -3.11
N ASP A 133 14.63 -13.44 -3.93
CA ASP A 133 15.23 -12.53 -4.90
C ASP A 133 14.60 -11.12 -4.82
N ILE A 134 15.27 -10.16 -5.44
CA ILE A 134 14.88 -8.74 -5.41
C ILE A 134 13.53 -8.51 -6.09
N ASP A 135 13.30 -9.16 -7.20
CA ASP A 135 12.10 -8.93 -8.02
C ASP A 135 10.86 -9.46 -7.28
N SER A 136 10.98 -10.63 -6.63
CA SER A 136 9.94 -11.19 -5.77
C SER A 136 9.62 -10.26 -4.59
N LEU A 137 10.64 -9.76 -3.89
CA LEU A 137 10.44 -8.86 -2.74
C LEU A 137 9.82 -7.51 -3.16
N LEU A 138 10.26 -6.93 -4.28
CA LEU A 138 9.65 -5.71 -4.82
C LEU A 138 8.18 -5.94 -5.18
N LYS A 139 7.89 -7.02 -5.90
CA LYS A 139 6.52 -7.38 -6.28
C LYS A 139 5.64 -7.59 -5.05
N HIS A 140 6.13 -8.31 -4.04
CA HIS A 140 5.34 -8.65 -2.86
C HIS A 140 5.13 -7.44 -1.94
N SER A 141 6.13 -6.56 -1.80
CA SER A 141 5.95 -5.31 -1.06
C SER A 141 4.98 -4.35 -1.77
N ASP A 142 5.01 -4.26 -3.11
CA ASP A 142 4.05 -3.48 -3.89
C ASP A 142 2.61 -4.03 -3.73
N MET A 143 2.44 -5.35 -3.80
CA MET A 143 1.13 -5.99 -3.56
C MET A 143 0.58 -5.70 -2.16
N ALA A 144 1.42 -5.76 -1.14
CA ALA A 144 1.02 -5.42 0.22
C ALA A 144 0.67 -3.93 0.36
N MET A 145 1.41 -3.02 -0.29
CA MET A 145 1.10 -1.59 -0.36
C MET A 145 -0.24 -1.33 -1.04
N TYR A 146 -0.51 -2.02 -2.15
CA TYR A 146 -1.79 -1.91 -2.82
C TYR A 146 -2.95 -2.38 -1.93
N HIS A 147 -2.76 -3.46 -1.16
CA HIS A 147 -3.73 -3.92 -0.16
C HIS A 147 -3.94 -2.87 0.95
N ALA A 148 -2.89 -2.20 1.40
CA ALA A 148 -3.00 -1.08 2.34
C ALA A 148 -3.87 0.05 1.78
N LYS A 149 -3.72 0.40 0.49
CA LYS A 149 -4.58 1.39 -0.18
C LYS A 149 -6.05 0.98 -0.20
N GLN A 150 -6.34 -0.29 -0.46
CA GLN A 150 -7.72 -0.81 -0.48
C GLN A 150 -8.33 -0.88 0.93
N SER A 151 -7.52 -1.15 1.95
CA SER A 151 -7.94 -1.24 3.35
C SER A 151 -8.12 0.14 4.04
N GLY A 152 -8.34 1.20 3.26
CA GLY A 152 -8.66 2.53 3.78
C GLY A 152 -7.53 3.53 3.73
N LYS A 153 -6.37 3.19 3.12
CA LYS A 153 -5.17 4.06 3.03
C LYS A 153 -4.59 4.40 4.40
N ASN A 154 -3.51 5.19 4.43
CA ASN A 154 -2.89 5.66 5.67
C ASN A 154 -2.60 4.54 6.69
N ASN A 155 -2.15 3.40 6.20
CA ASN A 155 -1.78 2.22 6.96
C ASN A 155 -0.65 1.46 6.28
N PHE A 156 -0.19 0.40 6.92
CA PHE A 156 0.74 -0.55 6.31
C PHE A 156 0.20 -1.98 6.40
N GLN A 157 0.64 -2.82 5.49
CA GLN A 157 0.33 -4.24 5.46
C GLN A 157 1.60 -5.06 5.26
N PHE A 158 1.71 -6.19 5.94
CA PHE A 158 2.68 -7.21 5.59
C PHE A 158 2.14 -8.03 4.42
N PHE A 159 3.03 -8.43 3.54
CA PHE A 159 2.67 -9.36 2.49
C PHE A 159 2.17 -10.69 3.09
N THR A 160 1.15 -11.23 2.46
CA THR A 160 0.66 -12.60 2.72
C THR A 160 0.41 -13.30 1.39
N SER A 161 0.63 -14.61 1.33
CA SER A 161 0.41 -15.39 0.10
C SER A 161 -1.03 -15.29 -0.43
N SER A 162 -2.01 -15.07 0.44
CA SER A 162 -3.41 -14.85 0.05
C SER A 162 -3.62 -13.58 -0.79
N MET A 163 -2.74 -12.58 -0.67
CA MET A 163 -2.81 -11.37 -1.50
C MET A 163 -2.55 -11.67 -2.98
N ASN A 164 -1.73 -12.67 -3.30
CA ASN A 164 -1.54 -13.12 -4.68
C ASN A 164 -2.84 -13.63 -5.31
N GLU A 165 -3.62 -14.38 -4.53
CA GLU A 165 -4.90 -14.93 -5.00
C GLU A 165 -5.93 -13.81 -5.22
N GLN A 166 -5.98 -12.82 -4.34
CA GLN A 166 -6.86 -11.66 -4.47
C GLN A 166 -6.54 -10.82 -5.72
N VAL A 167 -5.25 -10.54 -5.98
CA VAL A 167 -4.83 -9.80 -7.18
C VAL A 167 -5.17 -10.60 -8.45
N LYS A 168 -4.92 -11.91 -8.45
CA LYS A 168 -5.27 -12.77 -9.58
C LYS A 168 -6.78 -12.79 -9.83
N LEU A 169 -7.57 -12.99 -8.77
CA LEU A 169 -9.04 -12.99 -8.86
C LEU A 169 -9.56 -11.68 -9.43
N ARG A 170 -9.01 -10.54 -8.99
CA ARG A 170 -9.39 -9.23 -9.52
C ARG A 170 -9.05 -9.08 -11.00
N MET A 171 -7.81 -9.43 -11.40
CA MET A 171 -7.42 -9.37 -12.81
C MET A 171 -8.28 -10.27 -13.70
N ASP A 172 -8.64 -11.45 -13.21
CA ASP A 172 -9.55 -12.36 -13.92
C ASP A 172 -10.95 -11.73 -14.01
N THR A 173 -11.45 -11.16 -12.92
CA THR A 173 -12.74 -10.46 -12.88
C THR A 173 -12.79 -9.26 -13.83
N GLU A 174 -11.72 -8.43 -13.88
CA GLU A 174 -11.65 -7.27 -14.80
C GLU A 174 -11.69 -7.70 -16.29
N LYS A 175 -11.04 -8.82 -16.64
CA LYS A 175 -11.12 -9.38 -17.99
C LYS A 175 -12.50 -9.91 -18.32
N GLU A 176 -13.13 -10.61 -17.38
CA GLU A 176 -14.46 -11.20 -17.55
C GLU A 176 -15.54 -10.11 -17.67
N LEU A 177 -15.40 -8.96 -16.95
CA LEU A 177 -16.32 -7.82 -17.04
C LEU A 177 -16.42 -7.24 -18.45
N GLN A 178 -15.34 -7.22 -19.23
CA GLN A 178 -15.38 -6.75 -20.63
C GLN A 178 -16.29 -7.63 -21.49
N HIS A 179 -16.25 -8.94 -21.28
CA HIS A 179 -17.11 -9.89 -21.98
C HIS A 179 -18.53 -9.93 -21.44
N ALA A 180 -18.71 -9.68 -20.14
CA ALA A 180 -20.01 -9.68 -19.49
C ALA A 180 -20.97 -8.65 -20.08
N LEU A 181 -20.44 -7.48 -20.49
CA LEU A 181 -21.25 -6.45 -21.15
C LEU A 181 -21.74 -6.90 -22.54
N GLU A 182 -20.88 -7.53 -23.32
CA GLU A 182 -21.21 -8.05 -24.65
C GLU A 182 -22.21 -9.19 -24.59
N ASN A 183 -22.14 -10.02 -23.54
CA ASN A 183 -23.00 -11.19 -23.33
C ASN A 183 -24.31 -10.89 -22.60
N ASN A 184 -24.59 -9.62 -22.24
CA ASN A 184 -25.77 -9.23 -21.46
C ASN A 184 -25.90 -9.96 -20.13
N GLU A 185 -24.80 -10.14 -19.43
CA GLU A 185 -24.75 -10.85 -18.14
C GLU A 185 -25.15 -9.96 -16.96
N PHE A 186 -25.32 -8.64 -17.16
CA PHE A 186 -25.76 -7.72 -16.11
C PHE A 186 -27.27 -7.67 -15.97
N MET A 187 -27.70 -7.58 -14.71
CA MET A 187 -29.12 -7.40 -14.36
C MET A 187 -29.27 -6.36 -13.24
N LEU A 188 -30.46 -5.78 -13.11
CA LEU A 188 -30.75 -4.87 -12.01
C LEU A 188 -31.60 -5.59 -10.96
N HIS A 189 -31.11 -5.56 -9.72
CA HIS A 189 -31.91 -5.87 -8.54
C HIS A 189 -32.40 -4.57 -7.91
N TYR A 190 -33.57 -4.60 -7.28
CA TYR A 190 -34.16 -3.43 -6.67
C TYR A 190 -34.38 -3.68 -5.18
N GLU A 191 -33.78 -2.85 -4.32
CA GLU A 191 -33.99 -2.88 -2.87
C GLU A 191 -34.96 -1.78 -2.46
N PRO A 192 -36.04 -2.10 -1.72
CA PRO A 192 -37.00 -1.10 -1.28
C PRO A 192 -36.46 -0.26 -0.13
N ARG A 193 -36.56 1.07 -0.23
CA ARG A 193 -36.34 2.00 0.87
C ARG A 193 -37.64 2.22 1.64
N ILE A 194 -37.64 1.85 2.93
CA ILE A 194 -38.80 1.90 3.81
C ILE A 194 -38.62 3.05 4.80
N GLU A 195 -39.60 3.91 4.91
CA GLU A 195 -39.67 4.93 5.96
C GLU A 195 -39.97 4.25 7.31
N ILE A 196 -39.03 4.40 8.27
CA ILE A 196 -39.12 3.70 9.56
C ILE A 196 -40.37 4.08 10.36
N SER A 197 -40.80 5.36 10.27
CA SER A 197 -41.91 5.90 11.03
C SER A 197 -43.29 5.39 10.55
N SER A 198 -43.45 5.17 9.26
CA SER A 198 -44.73 4.79 8.65
C SER A 198 -44.79 3.37 8.09
N GLY A 199 -43.60 2.70 7.95
CA GLY A 199 -43.49 1.38 7.30
C GLY A 199 -43.78 1.43 5.79
N LYS A 200 -43.87 2.59 5.17
CA LYS A 200 -44.16 2.74 3.75
C LYS A 200 -42.92 2.71 2.90
N ILE A 201 -43.02 2.13 1.72
CA ILE A 201 -41.95 2.21 0.69
C ILE A 201 -41.94 3.62 0.13
N THR A 202 -40.81 4.32 0.27
CA THR A 202 -40.61 5.69 -0.22
C THR A 202 -39.75 5.75 -1.49
N GLY A 203 -39.17 4.63 -1.90
CA GLY A 203 -38.36 4.52 -3.10
C GLY A 203 -37.75 3.14 -3.26
N VAL A 204 -36.97 2.96 -4.31
CA VAL A 204 -36.17 1.76 -4.55
C VAL A 204 -34.76 2.16 -4.91
N GLU A 205 -33.79 1.37 -4.49
CA GLU A 205 -32.41 1.47 -4.93
C GLU A 205 -32.14 0.40 -5.98
N ALA A 206 -31.62 0.80 -7.14
CA ALA A 206 -31.24 -0.12 -8.19
C ALA A 206 -29.79 -0.56 -8.00
N LEU A 207 -29.56 -1.84 -7.80
CA LEU A 207 -28.25 -2.46 -7.65
C LEU A 207 -27.90 -3.22 -8.92
N LEU A 208 -26.74 -2.91 -9.51
CA LEU A 208 -26.21 -3.66 -10.64
C LEU A 208 -25.70 -5.02 -10.13
N CYS A 209 -26.26 -6.10 -10.62
CA CYS A 209 -25.82 -7.46 -10.33
C CYS A 209 -25.26 -8.09 -11.61
N TRP A 210 -24.30 -8.97 -11.45
CA TRP A 210 -23.69 -9.73 -12.54
C TRP A 210 -24.06 -11.22 -12.42
N ASN A 211 -24.82 -11.71 -13.39
CA ASN A 211 -25.13 -13.13 -13.51
C ASN A 211 -23.97 -13.87 -14.17
N HIS A 212 -22.91 -14.11 -13.37
CA HIS A 212 -21.67 -14.71 -13.84
C HIS A 212 -21.87 -16.18 -14.21
N PRO A 213 -21.37 -16.64 -15.39
CA PRO A 213 -21.65 -17.98 -15.92
C PRO A 213 -21.22 -19.13 -15.00
N THR A 214 -20.19 -18.95 -14.18
CA THR A 214 -19.67 -20.01 -13.31
C THR A 214 -19.76 -19.71 -11.82
N ARG A 215 -19.86 -18.42 -11.41
CA ARG A 215 -19.86 -17.98 -10.00
C ARG A 215 -21.27 -17.62 -9.49
N GLY A 216 -22.29 -17.66 -10.37
CA GLY A 216 -23.66 -17.27 -10.03
C GLY A 216 -23.83 -15.75 -9.96
N ILE A 217 -24.81 -15.28 -9.20
CA ILE A 217 -25.11 -13.84 -9.09
C ILE A 217 -24.06 -13.18 -8.18
N LEU A 218 -23.30 -12.22 -8.74
CA LEU A 218 -22.34 -11.40 -8.03
C LEU A 218 -22.94 -10.02 -7.77
N PHE A 219 -22.77 -9.53 -6.54
CA PHE A 219 -23.17 -8.18 -6.12
C PHE A 219 -22.03 -7.18 -6.35
N PRO A 220 -22.31 -5.86 -6.36
CA PRO A 220 -21.34 -4.82 -6.74
C PRO A 220 -19.99 -4.90 -6.02
N GLU A 221 -19.99 -5.23 -4.74
CA GLU A 221 -18.80 -5.39 -3.90
C GLU A 221 -17.78 -6.44 -4.37
N HIS A 222 -18.21 -7.34 -5.27
CA HIS A 222 -17.39 -8.41 -5.82
C HIS A 222 -16.75 -8.08 -7.18
N PHE A 223 -17.16 -6.95 -7.81
CA PHE A 223 -16.67 -6.61 -9.15
C PHE A 223 -16.53 -5.10 -9.43
N ILE A 224 -16.98 -4.20 -8.55
CA ILE A 224 -16.73 -2.76 -8.53
C ILE A 224 -15.71 -2.43 -7.45
#